data_e175c1ee8dee7313ce4a17139305fa02
#
_entry.id   e175c1ee8dee7313ce4a17139305fa02
#
_cell.length_a   1.000
_cell.length_b   1.000
_cell.length_c   1.000
_cell.angle_alpha   90.00
_cell.angle_beta   90.00
_cell.angle_gamma   90.00
#
_symmetry.space_group_name_H-M   'P 1'
#
loop_
_entity.id
_entity.type
_entity.pdbx_description
1 polymer ?
#
loop_
_entity_poly.entity_id
_entity_poly.type
_entity_poly.pdbx_seq_one_letter_code
_entity_poly.pdbx_strand_id
1 'polypeptide(L)' 'MKYSEGYLLDNRYQLERFIGSGTFGEVWVAIDKATDIEVAIKVYVSMDEKGLQEFKTEFQI' A
#
# COMPACT_ATOMS: atom_id res chain seq x y z
N MET A 1 3.98 3.18 11.67
CA MET A 1 3.67 2.72 10.31
C MET A 1 4.87 1.98 9.76
N LYS A 2 4.61 0.98 8.96
CA LYS A 2 5.68 0.20 8.35
C LYS A 2 6.30 0.88 7.14
N TYR A 3 5.47 1.62 6.41
CA TYR A 3 5.90 2.34 5.21
C TYR A 3 5.84 3.82 5.46
N SER A 4 6.40 4.58 4.55
CA SER A 4 6.38 6.03 4.66
C SER A 4 5.97 6.66 3.35
N GLU A 5 5.60 7.93 3.41
CA GLU A 5 5.22 8.67 2.22
C GLU A 5 6.38 8.68 1.23
N GLY A 6 6.04 8.51 -0.03
CA GLY A 6 7.01 8.46 -1.09
C GLY A 6 7.55 7.08 -1.40
N TYR A 7 7.27 6.11 -0.53
CA TYR A 7 7.74 4.74 -0.75
C TYR A 7 7.13 4.19 -2.04
N LEU A 8 7.96 3.57 -2.88
CA LEU A 8 7.49 2.99 -4.13
C LEU A 8 7.28 1.50 -3.94
N LEU A 9 6.02 1.10 -3.85
CA LEU A 9 5.64 -0.28 -3.59
C LEU A 9 5.55 -1.03 -4.90
N ASP A 10 6.19 -2.19 -4.95
CA ASP A 10 6.17 -3.05 -6.14
C ASP A 10 6.64 -2.30 -7.39
N ASN A 11 7.51 -1.33 -7.20
CA ASN A 11 8.04 -0.53 -8.30
C ASN A 11 6.95 0.12 -9.15
N ARG A 12 5.77 0.31 -8.57
CA ARG A 12 4.64 0.82 -9.33
C ARG A 12 3.80 1.83 -8.56
N TYR A 13 3.52 1.57 -7.28
CA TYR A 13 2.59 2.39 -6.50
C TYR A 13 3.36 3.27 -5.54
N GLN A 14 3.31 4.55 -5.76
CA GLN A 14 3.99 5.49 -4.87
C GLN A 14 3.03 5.93 -3.77
N LEU A 15 3.37 5.58 -2.54
CA LEU A 15 2.52 5.88 -1.39
C LEU A 15 2.52 7.38 -1.14
N GLU A 16 1.33 7.94 -0.98
CA GLU A 16 1.20 9.38 -0.79
C GLU A 16 0.72 9.74 0.60
N ARG A 17 -0.35 9.09 1.04
CA ARG A 17 -0.98 9.48 2.27
C ARG A 17 -1.47 8.24 3.03
N PHE A 18 -1.13 8.20 4.31
CA PHE A 18 -1.56 7.12 5.19
C PHE A 18 -3.02 7.36 5.58
N ILE A 19 -3.86 6.34 5.43
CA ILE A 19 -5.27 6.43 5.80
C ILE A 19 -5.50 5.79 7.16
N GLY A 20 -4.93 4.61 7.37
CA GLY A 20 -5.13 3.93 8.64
C GLY A 20 -4.44 2.58 8.67
N SER A 21 -4.43 1.97 9.85
CA SER A 21 -3.84 0.65 10.03
C SER A 21 -4.74 -0.19 10.89
N GLY A 22 -4.54 -1.49 10.82
CA GLY A 22 -5.27 -2.44 11.61
C GLY A 22 -4.43 -3.67 11.84
N THR A 23 -5.10 -4.74 12.28
CA THR A 23 -4.42 -5.98 12.60
C THR A 23 -3.67 -6.57 11.44
N PHE A 24 -4.20 -6.39 10.24
CA PHE A 24 -3.67 -7.07 9.06
C PHE A 24 -2.78 -6.21 8.18
N GLY A 25 -2.65 -4.93 8.46
CA GLY A 25 -1.81 -4.10 7.62
C GLY A 25 -2.20 -2.64 7.61
N GLU A 26 -1.83 -1.97 6.54
CA GLU A 26 -2.01 -0.53 6.40
C GLU A 26 -2.78 -0.19 5.14
N VAL A 27 -3.52 0.89 5.18
CA VAL A 27 -4.24 1.41 4.02
C VAL A 27 -3.63 2.75 3.65
N TRP A 28 -3.31 2.90 2.39
CA TRP A 28 -2.66 4.10 1.87
C TRP A 28 -3.35 4.60 0.60
N VAL A 29 -3.32 5.90 0.41
CA VAL A 29 -3.59 6.49 -0.89
C VAL A 29 -2.28 6.51 -1.63
N ALA A 30 -2.28 6.06 -2.87
CA ALA A 30 -1.07 5.98 -3.68
C ALA A 30 -1.36 6.39 -5.11
N ILE A 31 -0.30 6.75 -5.82
CA ILE A 31 -0.40 6.98 -7.26
C ILE A 31 0.10 5.72 -7.95
N ASP A 32 -0.73 5.21 -8.84
CA ASP A 32 -0.33 4.11 -9.71
C ASP A 32 0.52 4.71 -10.82
N LYS A 33 1.83 4.51 -10.76
CA LYS A 33 2.73 5.16 -11.71
C LYS A 33 2.57 4.64 -13.13
N ALA A 34 1.96 3.48 -13.30
CA ALA A 34 1.73 2.94 -14.62
C ALA A 34 0.59 3.66 -15.34
N THR A 35 -0.40 4.13 -14.60
CA THR A 35 -1.58 4.78 -15.18
C THR A 35 -1.73 6.23 -14.75
N ASP A 36 -0.94 6.66 -13.77
CA ASP A 36 -1.00 8.01 -13.21
C ASP A 36 -2.35 8.29 -12.55
N ILE A 37 -2.96 7.26 -12.01
CA ILE A 37 -4.26 7.35 -11.35
C ILE A 37 -4.08 7.13 -9.85
N GLU A 38 -4.80 7.89 -9.07
CA GLU A 38 -4.80 7.76 -7.62
C GLU A 38 -5.65 6.57 -7.21
N VAL A 39 -5.12 5.72 -6.33
CA VAL A 39 -5.80 4.51 -5.90
C VAL A 39 -5.66 4.35 -4.39
N ALA A 40 -6.55 3.56 -3.82
CA ALA A 40 -6.45 3.15 -2.42
C ALA A 40 -5.87 1.74 -2.39
N ILE A 41 -4.81 1.56 -1.61
CA ILE A 41 -4.12 0.29 -1.52
C ILE A 41 -4.14 -0.19 -0.08
N LYS A 42 -4.48 -1.45 0.09
CA LYS A 42 -4.35 -2.10 1.38
C LYS A 42 -3.12 -3.00 1.34
N VAL A 43 -2.18 -2.72 2.22
CA VAL A 43 -0.95 -3.50 2.30
C VAL A 43 -1.10 -4.47 3.44
N TYR A 44 -1.17 -5.75 3.11
CA TYR A 44 -1.30 -6.80 4.11
C TYR A 44 0.08 -7.21 4.60
N VAL A 45 0.17 -7.43 5.89
CA VAL A 45 1.41 -7.93 6.48
C VAL A 45 1.12 -9.34 6.94
N SER A 46 1.84 -10.29 6.35
CA SER A 46 1.69 -11.69 6.71
C SER A 46 2.17 -11.92 8.13
N MET A 47 1.48 -12.77 8.82
CA MET A 47 1.87 -13.15 10.17
C MET A 47 2.83 -14.32 10.19
N ASP A 48 3.20 -14.84 9.03
CA ASP A 48 4.11 -15.98 8.98
C ASP A 48 5.55 -15.54 9.23
N GLU A 49 6.40 -16.51 9.46
CA GLU A 49 7.78 -16.26 9.83
C GLU A 49 8.59 -15.61 8.74
N LYS A 50 8.16 -15.75 7.52
CA LYS A 50 8.88 -15.21 6.37
C LYS A 50 8.63 -13.73 6.18
N GLY A 51 7.66 -13.19 6.86
CA GLY A 51 7.33 -11.79 6.75
C GLY A 51 6.84 -11.40 5.38
N LEU A 52 6.14 -12.29 4.72
CA LEU A 52 5.59 -12.00 3.41
C LEU A 52 4.61 -10.86 3.48
N GLN A 53 4.64 -10.04 2.44
CA GLN A 53 3.72 -8.93 2.32
C GLN A 53 2.96 -9.05 1.02
N GLU A 54 1.68 -8.72 1.09
CA GLU A 54 0.84 -8.70 -0.08
C GLU A 54 0.08 -7.39 -0.08
N PHE A 55 -0.28 -6.93 -1.26
CA PHE A 55 -1.11 -5.76 -1.38
C PHE A 55 -2.06 -5.95 -2.54
N LYS A 56 -3.13 -5.19 -2.53
CA LYS A 56 -3.98 -5.15 -3.69
C LYS A 56 -4.72 -3.82 -3.70
N THR A 57 -4.98 -3.36 -4.91
CA THR A 57 -5.74 -2.15 -5.12
C THR A 57 -7.20 -2.44 -4.79
N GLU A 58 -7.78 -1.65 -3.88
CA GLU A 58 -9.15 -1.87 -3.48
C GLU A 58 -10.11 -1.15 -4.41
N PHE A 59 -9.77 0.09 -4.74
CA PHE A 59 -10.63 0.87 -5.64
C PHE A 59 -9.89 2.14 -6.03
N GLN A 60 -10.35 2.73 -7.12
CA GLN A 60 -9.83 4.02 -7.57
C GLN A 60 -10.52 5.13 -6.80
N ILE A 61 -9.78 6.16 -6.54
CA ILE A 61 -10.29 7.30 -5.79
C ILE A 61 -10.80 8.40 -6.72
#